data_aecc22e65751e02e77023b0178a2e5e9
#
_entry.id   aecc22e65751e02e77023b0178a2e5e9
#
_cell.length_a   1.000
_cell.length_b   1.000
_cell.length_c   1.000
_cell.angle_alpha   90.00
_cell.angle_beta   90.00
_cell.angle_gamma   90.00
#
_symmetry.space_group_name_H-M   'P 1'
#
loop_
_entity.id
_entity.type
_entity.pdbx_description
1 polymer ?
#
loop_
_entity_poly.entity_id
_entity_poly.type
_entity_poly.pdbx_seq_one_letter_code
_entity_poly.pdbx_strand_id
1 'polypeptide(L)'
;GGVSLVDDPNRPGNRLLQLQARTDGTPAGTEQAQICQRRKFLWGTYAARVHLADEPASGADGDPVIQAFYAVSPLRHAFDPQFSEVDWEYLPNGGWGSPATRLYGISWQTVQVEPWQAHNSAHERPGSLQGWHTLSMQVRPDAVRMFVDGRLHGRHGGRNVPVVPMALAFNLWFSPGGLLPASAVPRTWRMQVDWVFHAAGEVLTARQVRQAVQQLRHGGIARMDTVPEAQPPLESRCDF
;
A
#
# COMPACT_ATOMS: atom_id res chain seq x y z
N GLY A 1 -11.88 -8.72 -10.22
CA GLY A 1 -10.86 -7.75 -9.87
C GLY A 1 -9.91 -7.48 -11.02
N GLY A 2 -9.12 -6.45 -10.89
CA GLY A 2 -8.14 -6.17 -11.93
C GLY A 2 -7.33 -4.91 -11.70
N VAL A 3 -6.25 -4.81 -12.50
CA VAL A 3 -5.36 -3.67 -12.54
C VAL A 3 -5.37 -3.11 -13.96
N SER A 4 -5.59 -1.81 -14.10
CA SER A 4 -5.67 -1.14 -15.39
C SER A 4 -5.08 0.27 -15.34
N LEU A 5 -4.79 0.84 -16.49
CA LEU A 5 -4.49 2.26 -16.63
C LEU A 5 -5.72 2.97 -17.18
N VAL A 6 -6.19 4.00 -16.49
CA VAL A 6 -7.33 4.82 -16.87
C VAL A 6 -6.90 6.27 -17.06
N ASP A 7 -7.63 7.03 -17.87
CA ASP A 7 -7.35 8.44 -18.04
C ASP A 7 -7.73 9.23 -16.77
N ASP A 8 -6.92 10.24 -16.43
CA ASP A 8 -7.21 11.13 -15.32
C ASP A 8 -8.26 12.18 -15.78
N PRO A 9 -9.49 12.16 -15.23
CA PRO A 9 -10.53 13.08 -15.64
C PRO A 9 -10.21 14.54 -15.34
N ASN A 10 -9.27 14.81 -14.42
CA ASN A 10 -8.91 16.14 -13.98
C ASN A 10 -7.62 16.67 -14.64
N ARG A 11 -6.89 15.83 -15.37
CA ARG A 11 -5.62 16.18 -16.01
C ARG A 11 -5.49 15.48 -17.37
N PRO A 12 -5.89 16.13 -18.47
CA PRO A 12 -5.75 15.57 -19.81
C PRO A 12 -4.32 15.09 -20.10
N GLY A 13 -4.20 13.88 -20.65
CA GLY A 13 -2.92 13.23 -20.94
C GLY A 13 -2.23 12.54 -19.76
N ASN A 14 -2.73 12.70 -18.54
CA ASN A 14 -2.29 11.89 -17.39
C ASN A 14 -3.07 10.58 -17.32
N ARG A 15 -2.40 9.52 -16.90
CA ARG A 15 -3.02 8.21 -16.66
C ARG A 15 -2.84 7.79 -15.22
N LEU A 16 -3.87 7.19 -14.66
CA LEU A 16 -3.89 6.66 -13.31
C LEU A 16 -3.81 5.15 -13.37
N LEU A 17 -3.02 4.55 -12.48
CA LEU A 17 -3.15 3.13 -12.17
C LEU A 17 -4.43 2.95 -11.36
N GLN A 18 -5.32 2.07 -11.79
CA GLN A 18 -6.54 1.74 -11.07
C GLN A 18 -6.54 0.27 -10.68
N LEU A 19 -6.69 0.03 -9.38
CA LEU A 19 -7.02 -1.28 -8.83
C LEU A 19 -8.53 -1.34 -8.65
N GLN A 20 -9.14 -2.47 -9.01
CA GLN A 20 -10.55 -2.74 -8.81
C GLN A 20 -10.74 -4.09 -8.13
N ALA A 21 -11.43 -4.10 -7.00
CA ALA A 21 -11.89 -5.30 -6.32
C ALA A 21 -13.42 -5.38 -6.41
N ARG A 22 -13.95 -6.61 -6.40
CA ARG A 22 -15.39 -6.85 -6.53
C ARG A 22 -15.78 -8.02 -5.66
N THR A 23 -16.97 -7.94 -5.06
CA THR A 23 -17.57 -9.07 -4.33
C THR A 23 -19.09 -9.08 -4.49
N ASP A 24 -19.65 -10.26 -4.54
CA ASP A 24 -21.09 -10.48 -4.40
C ASP A 24 -21.45 -10.95 -2.98
N GLY A 25 -20.48 -11.05 -2.08
CA GLY A 25 -20.62 -11.56 -0.71
C GLY A 25 -20.28 -13.04 -0.58
N THR A 26 -19.89 -13.71 -1.67
CA THR A 26 -19.44 -15.09 -1.64
C THR A 26 -17.94 -15.21 -1.96
N PRO A 27 -17.24 -16.25 -1.46
CA PRO A 27 -15.84 -16.48 -1.85
C PRO A 27 -15.66 -16.64 -3.37
N ALA A 28 -16.57 -17.32 -4.04
CA ALA A 28 -16.51 -17.56 -5.48
C ALA A 28 -16.77 -16.30 -6.33
N GLY A 29 -17.56 -15.35 -5.80
CA GLY A 29 -17.85 -14.07 -6.45
C GLY A 29 -16.96 -12.91 -5.96
N THR A 30 -15.89 -13.22 -5.19
CA THR A 30 -14.98 -12.21 -4.67
C THR A 30 -13.67 -12.21 -5.47
N GLU A 31 -13.35 -11.06 -6.03
CA GLU A 31 -12.15 -10.79 -6.81
C GLU A 31 -11.40 -9.60 -6.20
N GLN A 32 -10.10 -9.72 -6.07
CA GLN A 32 -9.20 -8.74 -5.50
C GLN A 32 -8.18 -8.26 -6.54
N ALA A 33 -7.44 -7.19 -6.26
CA ALA A 33 -6.44 -6.66 -7.17
C ALA A 33 -5.15 -6.35 -6.44
N GLN A 34 -4.02 -6.78 -7.03
CA GLN A 34 -2.69 -6.55 -6.49
C GLN A 34 -1.70 -6.31 -7.62
N ILE A 35 -0.71 -5.44 -7.37
CA ILE A 35 0.42 -5.21 -8.27
C ILE A 35 1.66 -4.89 -7.45
N CYS A 36 2.82 -5.44 -7.84
CA CYS A 36 4.08 -5.13 -7.22
C CYS A 36 5.22 -4.95 -8.22
N GLN A 37 6.26 -4.25 -7.77
CA GLN A 37 7.56 -4.18 -8.42
C GLN A 37 8.42 -5.39 -8.02
N ARG A 38 9.52 -5.61 -8.74
CA ARG A 38 10.53 -6.58 -8.34
C ARG A 38 11.14 -6.21 -6.99
N ARG A 39 11.51 -7.22 -6.22
CA ARG A 39 12.13 -7.09 -4.91
C ARG A 39 13.55 -6.54 -5.02
N LYS A 40 13.72 -5.26 -4.68
CA LYS A 40 15.03 -4.58 -4.72
C LYS A 40 15.12 -3.31 -3.86
N PHE A 41 14.03 -2.90 -3.23
CA PHE A 41 13.94 -1.64 -2.50
C PHE A 41 14.20 -1.89 -1.01
N LEU A 42 15.10 -1.14 -0.37
CA LEU A 42 15.37 -1.28 1.05
C LEU A 42 15.29 0.08 1.76
N TRP A 43 16.37 0.82 1.78
CA TRP A 43 16.42 2.10 2.46
C TRP A 43 16.15 3.26 1.51
N GLY A 44 15.52 4.30 2.04
CA GLY A 44 15.22 5.49 1.28
C GLY A 44 13.83 6.04 1.57
N THR A 45 13.36 6.89 0.68
CA THR A 45 12.03 7.47 0.73
C THR A 45 11.12 6.76 -0.26
N TYR A 46 10.03 6.21 0.25
CA TYR A 46 8.93 5.65 -0.53
C TYR A 46 7.78 6.64 -0.48
N ALA A 47 7.16 6.91 -1.60
CA ALA A 47 5.99 7.78 -1.62
C ALA A 47 5.06 7.40 -2.78
N ALA A 48 3.77 7.56 -2.55
CA ALA A 48 2.75 7.41 -3.58
C ALA A 48 1.65 8.46 -3.39
N ARG A 49 1.08 8.93 -4.51
CA ARG A 49 -0.14 9.71 -4.49
C ARG A 49 -1.29 8.80 -4.85
N VAL A 50 -2.14 8.54 -3.88
CA VAL A 50 -3.24 7.59 -3.95
C VAL A 50 -4.58 8.29 -3.77
N HIS A 51 -5.61 7.81 -4.45
CA HIS A 51 -7.00 8.14 -4.16
C HIS A 51 -7.61 7.01 -3.35
N LEU A 52 -7.97 7.34 -2.12
CA LEU A 52 -8.65 6.44 -1.19
C LEU A 52 -10.16 6.65 -1.28
N ALA A 53 -10.92 5.58 -1.17
CA ALA A 53 -12.38 5.60 -1.26
C ALA A 53 -13.01 5.16 0.06
N ASP A 54 -13.99 5.92 0.54
CA ASP A 54 -14.79 5.57 1.71
C ASP A 54 -15.95 4.64 1.35
N GLU A 55 -16.41 4.71 0.09
CA GLU A 55 -17.58 4.00 -0.39
C GLU A 55 -17.25 3.20 -1.66
N PRO A 56 -17.97 2.11 -1.94
CA PRO A 56 -17.81 1.39 -3.18
C PRO A 56 -18.22 2.25 -4.38
N ALA A 57 -17.59 2.03 -5.55
CA ALA A 57 -17.98 2.68 -6.80
C ALA A 57 -19.37 2.22 -7.29
N SER A 58 -19.84 1.06 -6.83
CA SER A 58 -21.19 0.56 -7.06
C SER A 58 -21.56 -0.51 -6.04
N GLY A 59 -22.86 -0.63 -5.74
CA GLY A 59 -23.43 -1.56 -4.79
C GLY A 59 -23.51 -1.02 -3.37
N ALA A 60 -23.89 -1.86 -2.41
CA ALA A 60 -24.02 -1.47 -1.00
C ALA A 60 -22.65 -1.30 -0.34
N ASP A 61 -22.55 -0.36 0.58
CA ASP A 61 -21.38 -0.15 1.41
C ASP A 61 -21.42 -1.01 2.68
N GLY A 62 -20.22 -1.36 3.22
CA GLY A 62 -20.06 -2.10 4.48
C GLY A 62 -19.15 -3.32 4.40
N ASP A 63 -18.62 -3.69 3.24
CA ASP A 63 -17.63 -4.78 3.14
C ASP A 63 -16.29 -4.38 3.80
N PRO A 64 -15.57 -5.31 4.46
CA PRO A 64 -14.29 -5.03 5.11
C PRO A 64 -13.14 -4.92 4.09
N VAL A 65 -13.16 -3.84 3.30
CA VAL A 65 -12.15 -3.58 2.26
C VAL A 65 -10.92 -2.92 2.83
N ILE A 66 -9.75 -3.29 2.32
CA ILE A 66 -8.47 -2.70 2.64
C ILE A 66 -7.84 -2.14 1.36
N GLN A 67 -7.39 -0.88 1.42
CA GLN A 67 -6.68 -0.16 0.37
C GLN A 67 -5.26 0.05 0.85
N ALA A 68 -4.27 -0.63 0.23
CA ALA A 68 -2.92 -0.67 0.75
C ALA A 68 -1.86 -0.14 -0.24
N PHE A 69 -0.88 0.59 0.32
CA PHE A 69 0.40 0.92 -0.29
C PHE A 69 1.51 0.43 0.63
N TYR A 70 2.33 -0.50 0.18
CA TYR A 70 3.27 -1.19 1.05
C TYR A 70 4.55 -1.62 0.33
N ALA A 71 5.50 -2.11 1.11
CA ALA A 71 6.67 -2.83 0.62
C ALA A 71 6.90 -4.06 1.50
N VAL A 72 7.15 -5.22 0.88
CA VAL A 72 7.24 -6.51 1.57
C VAL A 72 8.33 -7.41 1.01
N SER A 73 8.94 -8.23 1.87
CA SER A 73 9.78 -9.37 1.50
C SER A 73 9.00 -10.68 1.67
N PRO A 74 9.35 -11.78 0.96
CA PRO A 74 8.76 -13.08 1.24
C PRO A 74 8.97 -13.51 2.69
N LEU A 75 7.94 -14.11 3.29
CA LEU A 75 8.03 -14.83 4.55
C LEU A 75 8.50 -16.27 4.26
N ARG A 76 9.73 -16.62 4.59
CA ARG A 76 10.32 -17.93 4.26
C ARG A 76 9.89 -19.05 5.21
N HIS A 77 9.58 -18.69 6.45
CA HIS A 77 9.07 -19.57 7.51
C HIS A 77 8.44 -18.74 8.62
N ALA A 78 7.70 -19.39 9.51
CA ALA A 78 7.12 -18.73 10.68
C ALA A 78 8.22 -18.01 11.48
N PHE A 79 7.93 -16.77 11.87
CA PHE A 79 8.83 -15.88 12.61
C PHE A 79 10.20 -15.67 11.96
N ASP A 80 10.25 -15.62 10.61
CA ASP A 80 11.48 -15.31 9.89
C ASP A 80 12.08 -13.98 10.37
N PRO A 81 13.30 -13.97 10.96
CA PRO A 81 13.92 -12.76 11.48
C PRO A 81 14.37 -11.79 10.38
N GLN A 82 14.39 -12.20 9.13
CA GLN A 82 14.66 -11.36 7.98
C GLN A 82 13.39 -10.87 7.26
N PHE A 83 12.21 -11.28 7.74
CA PHE A 83 10.98 -10.69 7.20
C PHE A 83 10.98 -9.18 7.36
N SER A 84 10.60 -8.48 6.31
CA SER A 84 10.60 -7.03 6.25
C SER A 84 9.31 -6.58 5.57
N GLU A 85 8.54 -5.75 6.26
CA GLU A 85 7.34 -5.14 5.70
C GLU A 85 7.09 -3.77 6.32
N VAL A 86 6.66 -2.83 5.49
CA VAL A 86 6.16 -1.52 5.88
C VAL A 86 4.95 -1.18 5.03
N ASP A 87 3.86 -0.78 5.67
CA ASP A 87 2.59 -0.63 5.00
C ASP A 87 1.75 0.54 5.47
N TRP A 88 0.97 1.04 4.54
CA TRP A 88 -0.19 1.86 4.73
C TRP A 88 -1.43 1.05 4.41
N GLU A 89 -2.36 0.96 5.33
CA GLU A 89 -3.64 0.28 5.16
C GLU A 89 -4.79 1.20 5.53
N TYR A 90 -5.61 1.53 4.54
CA TYR A 90 -6.82 2.30 4.75
C TYR A 90 -8.05 1.39 4.76
N LEU A 91 -8.78 1.43 5.86
CA LEU A 91 -9.94 0.60 6.14
C LEU A 91 -11.19 1.50 6.32
N PRO A 92 -11.94 1.79 5.25
CA PRO A 92 -13.11 2.68 5.32
C PRO A 92 -14.22 2.14 6.24
N ASN A 93 -14.41 0.82 6.24
CA ASN A 93 -15.44 0.14 7.04
C ASN A 93 -14.88 -0.50 8.31
N GLY A 94 -13.70 -0.05 8.77
CA GLY A 94 -13.04 -0.62 9.92
C GLY A 94 -12.32 -1.93 9.64
N GLY A 95 -11.76 -2.51 10.65
CA GLY A 95 -10.95 -3.72 10.65
C GLY A 95 -9.92 -3.66 11.76
N TRP A 96 -9.11 -4.72 11.89
CA TRP A 96 -8.04 -4.83 12.90
C TRP A 96 -8.50 -4.51 14.33
N GLY A 97 -9.73 -4.93 14.68
CA GLY A 97 -10.33 -4.72 16.00
C GLY A 97 -11.08 -3.40 16.19
N SER A 98 -11.22 -2.59 15.14
CA SER A 98 -12.02 -1.35 15.18
C SER A 98 -13.14 -1.36 14.16
N PRO A 99 -14.36 -0.95 14.51
CA PRO A 99 -15.46 -0.82 13.57
C PRO A 99 -15.43 0.51 12.78
N ALA A 100 -14.55 1.44 13.14
CA ALA A 100 -14.52 2.79 12.57
C ALA A 100 -13.49 2.91 11.45
N THR A 101 -13.78 3.78 10.47
CA THR A 101 -12.85 4.19 9.41
C THR A 101 -11.52 4.63 9.98
N ARG A 102 -10.41 4.11 9.45
CA ARG A 102 -9.07 4.51 9.88
C ARG A 102 -7.97 4.14 8.89
N LEU A 103 -6.86 4.86 9.02
CA LEU A 103 -5.60 4.56 8.37
C LEU A 103 -4.62 3.99 9.38
N TYR A 104 -4.00 2.88 9.05
CA TYR A 104 -2.86 2.32 9.76
C TYR A 104 -1.58 2.60 9.00
N GLY A 105 -0.51 2.95 9.73
CA GLY A 105 0.86 2.89 9.27
C GLY A 105 1.59 1.85 10.10
N ILE A 106 2.04 0.76 9.49
CA ILE A 106 2.57 -0.40 10.18
C ILE A 106 4.01 -0.66 9.73
N SER A 107 4.84 -1.20 10.61
CA SER A 107 6.10 -1.85 10.26
C SER A 107 6.29 -3.12 11.06
N TRP A 108 6.66 -4.17 10.35
CA TRP A 108 6.71 -5.52 10.87
C TRP A 108 8.13 -5.92 11.28
N GLN A 109 8.20 -6.68 12.36
CA GLN A 109 9.38 -7.41 12.74
C GLN A 109 9.36 -8.81 12.13
N THR A 110 8.22 -9.52 12.26
CA THR A 110 7.98 -10.85 11.73
C THR A 110 6.53 -11.28 12.00
N VAL A 111 6.14 -12.42 11.42
CA VAL A 111 4.81 -12.98 11.57
C VAL A 111 4.84 -14.51 11.50
N GLN A 112 3.90 -15.16 12.13
CA GLN A 112 3.45 -16.53 11.88
C GLN A 112 2.02 -16.49 11.36
N VAL A 113 1.77 -17.14 10.23
CA VAL A 113 0.45 -17.08 9.58
C VAL A 113 -0.55 -18.05 10.23
N GLU A 114 -0.09 -19.25 10.63
CA GLU A 114 -0.95 -20.29 11.20
C GLU A 114 -0.31 -20.96 12.41
N PRO A 115 -0.87 -20.84 13.61
CA PRO A 115 -1.90 -19.87 13.98
C PRO A 115 -1.39 -18.43 13.87
N TRP A 116 -2.28 -17.49 13.59
CA TRP A 116 -1.88 -16.09 13.40
C TRP A 116 -1.23 -15.48 14.65
N GLN A 117 0.01 -15.01 14.47
CA GLN A 117 0.74 -14.27 15.49
C GLN A 117 1.68 -13.26 14.84
N ALA A 118 1.41 -11.98 15.04
CA ALA A 118 2.14 -10.89 14.44
C ALA A 118 3.00 -10.13 15.46
N HIS A 119 4.22 -9.76 15.05
CA HIS A 119 5.11 -8.86 15.77
C HIS A 119 5.33 -7.62 14.89
N ASN A 120 4.63 -6.55 15.19
CA ASN A 120 4.70 -5.28 14.46
C ASN A 120 4.58 -4.08 15.39
N SER A 121 4.76 -2.89 14.83
CA SER A 121 4.37 -1.61 15.42
C SER A 121 3.43 -0.90 14.47
N ALA A 122 2.33 -0.38 15.01
CA ALA A 122 1.34 0.35 14.25
C ALA A 122 1.06 1.72 14.87
N HIS A 123 0.84 2.73 14.04
CA HIS A 123 0.17 3.97 14.38
C HIS A 123 -1.12 4.05 13.59
N GLU A 124 -2.18 4.47 14.24
CA GLU A 124 -3.49 4.60 13.64
C GLU A 124 -3.99 6.04 13.62
N ARG A 125 -4.74 6.38 12.60
CA ARG A 125 -5.45 7.65 12.49
C ARG A 125 -6.92 7.36 12.20
N PRO A 126 -7.83 7.68 13.12
CA PRO A 126 -9.26 7.55 12.89
C PRO A 126 -9.78 8.63 11.94
N GLY A 127 -10.89 8.32 11.28
CA GLY A 127 -11.63 9.21 10.39
C GLY A 127 -11.31 9.04 8.91
N SER A 128 -12.15 9.65 8.10
CA SER A 128 -12.10 9.60 6.65
C SER A 128 -10.81 10.21 6.09
N LEU A 129 -10.29 9.55 5.08
CA LEU A 129 -9.26 10.02 4.16
C LEU A 129 -9.73 9.86 2.71
N GLN A 130 -11.03 10.03 2.46
CA GLN A 130 -11.54 10.00 1.09
C GLN A 130 -10.87 11.05 0.22
N GLY A 131 -10.42 10.63 -0.96
CA GLY A 131 -9.79 11.52 -1.93
C GLY A 131 -8.30 11.30 -2.11
N TRP A 132 -7.63 12.29 -2.69
CA TRP A 132 -6.21 12.22 -3.04
C TRP A 132 -5.30 12.57 -1.87
N HIS A 133 -4.45 11.63 -1.47
CA HIS A 133 -3.43 11.81 -0.44
C HIS A 133 -2.05 11.39 -0.93
N THR A 134 -1.02 12.00 -0.37
CA THR A 134 0.37 11.53 -0.51
C THR A 134 0.75 10.77 0.74
N LEU A 135 0.90 9.47 0.60
CA LEU A 135 1.43 8.59 1.65
C LEU A 135 2.93 8.43 1.42
N SER A 136 3.74 8.58 2.45
CA SER A 136 5.19 8.39 2.33
C SER A 136 5.81 7.76 3.57
N MET A 137 6.88 6.98 3.32
CA MET A 137 7.66 6.29 4.34
C MET A 137 9.14 6.61 4.12
N GLN A 138 9.83 7.04 5.16
CA GLN A 138 11.28 7.17 5.20
C GLN A 138 11.84 5.96 5.95
N VAL A 139 12.36 5.00 5.21
CA VAL A 139 12.94 3.76 5.75
C VAL A 139 14.44 3.96 5.91
N ARG A 140 14.93 3.86 7.14
CA ARG A 140 16.33 4.03 7.52
C ARG A 140 16.78 2.87 8.42
N PRO A 141 18.10 2.63 8.59
CA PRO A 141 18.59 1.59 9.50
C PRO A 141 18.16 1.74 10.95
N ASP A 142 17.84 2.96 11.40
CA ASP A 142 17.47 3.29 12.77
C ASP A 142 15.97 3.46 13.00
N ALA A 143 15.20 3.76 11.95
CA ALA A 143 13.76 4.00 12.08
C ALA A 143 13.01 4.02 10.74
N VAL A 144 11.74 3.69 10.80
CA VAL A 144 10.74 4.03 9.78
C VAL A 144 9.95 5.24 10.27
N ARG A 145 9.84 6.27 9.44
CA ARG A 145 8.97 7.44 9.67
C ARG A 145 7.93 7.49 8.60
N MET A 146 6.68 7.64 9.00
CA MET A 146 5.51 7.57 8.13
C MET A 146 4.78 8.91 8.10
N PHE A 147 4.39 9.38 6.91
CA PHE A 147 3.80 10.72 6.74
C PHE A 147 2.58 10.65 5.83
N VAL A 148 1.53 11.37 6.21
CA VAL A 148 0.35 11.64 5.39
C VAL A 148 0.37 13.12 5.00
N ASP A 149 0.41 13.42 3.71
CA ASP A 149 0.48 14.79 3.16
C ASP A 149 1.62 15.63 3.76
N GLY A 150 2.73 14.97 4.08
CA GLY A 150 3.92 15.57 4.68
C GLY A 150 3.85 15.82 6.19
N ARG A 151 2.74 15.43 6.85
CA ARG A 151 2.61 15.46 8.31
C ARG A 151 2.99 14.11 8.91
N LEU A 152 3.81 14.11 9.95
CA LEU A 152 4.23 12.89 10.63
C LEU A 152 2.99 12.16 11.19
N HIS A 153 2.85 10.91 10.82
CA HIS A 153 1.83 9.99 11.31
C HIS A 153 2.37 9.10 12.43
N GLY A 154 3.55 8.51 12.21
CA GLY A 154 4.18 7.61 13.17
C GLY A 154 5.69 7.43 12.94
N ARG A 155 6.35 6.91 13.97
CA ARG A 155 7.76 6.52 13.93
C ARG A 155 7.93 5.18 14.62
N HIS A 156 8.54 4.22 13.91
CA HIS A 156 8.87 2.90 14.43
C HIS A 156 10.38 2.71 14.41
N GLY A 157 10.90 1.93 15.34
CA GLY A 157 12.33 1.65 15.44
C GLY A 157 12.62 0.25 15.99
N GLY A 158 13.86 -0.02 16.36
CA GLY A 158 14.28 -1.31 16.87
C GLY A 158 14.12 -2.42 15.84
N ARG A 159 13.47 -3.52 16.23
CA ARG A 159 13.28 -4.69 15.35
C ARG A 159 12.20 -4.50 14.27
N ASN A 160 11.46 -3.40 14.29
CA ASN A 160 10.43 -3.07 13.28
C ASN A 160 11.01 -2.24 12.12
N VAL A 161 12.30 -2.34 11.85
CA VAL A 161 12.97 -1.71 10.72
C VAL A 161 13.29 -2.78 9.68
N PRO A 162 12.94 -2.57 8.40
CA PRO A 162 13.30 -3.50 7.33
C PRO A 162 14.79 -3.79 7.25
N VAL A 163 15.14 -5.06 7.08
CA VAL A 163 16.53 -5.55 7.08
C VAL A 163 16.95 -6.18 5.75
N VAL A 164 16.00 -6.49 4.87
CA VAL A 164 16.27 -7.03 3.53
C VAL A 164 15.48 -6.25 2.46
N PRO A 165 15.91 -6.30 1.20
CA PRO A 165 15.15 -5.68 0.11
C PRO A 165 13.71 -6.20 0.03
N MET A 166 12.81 -5.31 -0.34
CA MET A 166 11.37 -5.54 -0.43
C MET A 166 10.86 -5.31 -1.86
N ALA A 167 9.71 -5.88 -2.20
CA ALA A 167 8.90 -5.52 -3.36
C ALA A 167 7.95 -4.38 -2.97
N LEU A 168 7.91 -3.30 -3.76
CA LEU A 168 6.99 -2.19 -3.57
C LEU A 168 5.65 -2.53 -4.25
N ALA A 169 4.53 -2.36 -3.55
CA ALA A 169 3.25 -2.90 -3.95
C ALA A 169 2.04 -2.03 -3.61
N PHE A 170 0.94 -2.31 -4.33
CA PHE A 170 -0.41 -1.84 -4.01
C PHE A 170 -1.36 -3.03 -3.98
N ASN A 171 -2.31 -3.00 -3.04
CA ASN A 171 -3.33 -4.02 -2.91
C ASN A 171 -4.70 -3.40 -2.61
N LEU A 172 -5.74 -3.96 -3.20
CA LEU A 172 -7.13 -3.68 -2.91
C LEU A 172 -7.83 -5.01 -2.69
N TRP A 173 -8.20 -5.29 -1.44
CA TRP A 173 -8.64 -6.60 -1.03
C TRP A 173 -9.71 -6.54 0.07
N PHE A 174 -10.33 -7.67 0.34
CA PHE A 174 -11.32 -7.82 1.42
C PHE A 174 -10.74 -8.69 2.53
N SER A 175 -10.85 -8.22 3.76
CA SER A 175 -10.45 -9.01 4.93
C SER A 175 -11.27 -10.30 5.03
N PRO A 176 -10.66 -11.41 5.42
CA PRO A 176 -11.39 -12.66 5.64
C PRO A 176 -12.50 -12.51 6.68
N GLY A 177 -13.70 -12.93 6.32
CA GLY A 177 -14.90 -12.78 7.16
C GLY A 177 -15.47 -11.36 7.12
N GLY A 178 -16.73 -11.22 7.47
CA GLY A 178 -17.40 -9.92 7.57
C GLY A 178 -17.90 -9.31 6.26
N LEU A 179 -17.78 -10.00 5.12
CA LEU A 179 -18.46 -9.56 3.90
C LEU A 179 -19.96 -9.42 4.15
N LEU A 180 -20.56 -8.39 3.56
CA LEU A 180 -22.02 -8.28 3.52
C LEU A 180 -22.64 -9.53 2.89
N PRO A 181 -23.90 -9.88 3.24
CA PRO A 181 -24.59 -11.02 2.69
C PRO A 181 -24.55 -11.05 1.16
N ALA A 182 -24.64 -12.26 0.61
CA ALA A 182 -24.67 -12.49 -0.84
C ALA A 182 -25.76 -11.66 -1.52
N SER A 183 -25.43 -11.05 -2.66
CA SER A 183 -26.32 -10.17 -3.41
C SER A 183 -26.15 -10.38 -4.91
N ALA A 184 -27.24 -10.35 -5.65
CA ALA A 184 -27.23 -10.36 -7.12
C ALA A 184 -26.57 -9.09 -7.71
N VAL A 185 -26.48 -8.01 -6.94
CA VAL A 185 -25.78 -6.76 -7.32
C VAL A 185 -24.40 -6.76 -6.67
N PRO A 186 -23.33 -7.00 -7.42
CA PRO A 186 -21.97 -6.96 -6.89
C PRO A 186 -21.57 -5.59 -6.41
N ARG A 187 -20.75 -5.54 -5.38
CA ARG A 187 -20.13 -4.33 -4.84
C ARG A 187 -18.73 -4.19 -5.41
N THR A 188 -18.44 -3.03 -5.94
CA THR A 188 -17.17 -2.77 -6.63
C THR A 188 -16.43 -1.63 -5.96
N TRP A 189 -15.20 -1.90 -5.55
CA TRP A 189 -14.31 -0.92 -4.96
C TRP A 189 -13.20 -0.53 -5.93
N ARG A 190 -12.72 0.71 -5.83
CA ARG A 190 -11.63 1.22 -6.66
C ARG A 190 -10.64 2.03 -5.80
N MET A 191 -9.37 1.77 -6.02
CA MET A 191 -8.24 2.57 -5.54
C MET A 191 -7.48 3.06 -6.76
N GLN A 192 -7.03 4.33 -6.76
CA GLN A 192 -6.26 4.88 -7.87
C GLN A 192 -4.92 5.41 -7.40
N VAL A 193 -3.91 5.31 -8.25
CA VAL A 193 -2.56 5.81 -8.00
C VAL A 193 -2.15 6.73 -9.14
N ASP A 194 -1.81 7.98 -8.81
CA ASP A 194 -1.34 8.98 -9.78
C ASP A 194 0.16 8.81 -10.07
N TRP A 195 0.95 8.52 -9.06
CA TRP A 195 2.37 8.22 -9.16
C TRP A 195 2.86 7.44 -7.95
N VAL A 196 3.95 6.72 -8.16
CA VAL A 196 4.76 6.11 -7.12
C VAL A 196 6.21 6.57 -7.31
N PHE A 197 6.91 6.78 -6.19
CA PHE A 197 8.26 7.34 -6.16
C PHE A 197 9.10 6.61 -5.11
N HIS A 198 10.35 6.30 -5.46
CA HIS A 198 11.34 5.81 -4.52
C HIS A 198 12.67 6.51 -4.76
N ALA A 199 13.29 7.02 -3.69
CA ALA A 199 14.67 7.55 -3.71
C ALA A 199 15.54 6.65 -2.84
N ALA A 200 16.36 5.82 -3.46
CA ALA A 200 17.20 4.85 -2.78
C ALA A 200 18.28 5.55 -1.94
N GLY A 201 18.36 5.21 -0.66
CA GLY A 201 19.34 5.77 0.30
C GLY A 201 19.09 7.22 0.71
N GLU A 202 18.08 7.90 0.17
CA GLU A 202 17.80 9.31 0.44
C GLU A 202 16.59 9.52 1.34
N VAL A 203 16.71 10.50 2.24
CA VAL A 203 15.61 10.94 3.11
C VAL A 203 15.09 12.27 2.60
N LEU A 204 13.98 12.22 1.88
CA LEU A 204 13.36 13.37 1.24
C LEU A 204 12.11 13.83 1.98
N THR A 205 11.94 15.14 2.08
CA THR A 205 10.70 15.76 2.54
C THR A 205 9.60 15.64 1.48
N ALA A 206 8.34 15.75 1.86
CA ALA A 206 7.21 15.76 0.93
C ALA A 206 7.35 16.84 -0.17
N ARG A 207 7.96 17.99 0.15
CA ARG A 207 8.24 19.03 -0.83
C ARG A 207 9.27 18.58 -1.88
N GLN A 208 10.36 17.95 -1.46
CA GLN A 208 11.40 17.44 -2.36
C GLN A 208 10.85 16.32 -3.26
N VAL A 209 10.06 15.40 -2.70
CA VAL A 209 9.38 14.37 -3.51
C VAL A 209 8.47 14.99 -4.55
N ARG A 210 7.63 15.97 -4.19
CA ARG A 210 6.77 16.67 -5.17
C ARG A 210 7.58 17.37 -6.25
N GLN A 211 8.68 18.02 -5.90
CA GLN A 211 9.57 18.67 -6.87
C GLN A 211 10.18 17.67 -7.85
N ALA A 212 10.70 16.54 -7.35
CA ALA A 212 11.24 15.48 -8.19
C ALA A 212 10.19 14.90 -9.16
N VAL A 213 9.00 14.59 -8.67
CA VAL A 213 7.88 14.10 -9.52
C VAL A 213 7.50 15.15 -10.58
N GLN A 214 7.43 16.44 -10.22
CA GLN A 214 7.14 17.52 -11.16
C GLN A 214 8.21 17.66 -12.25
N GLN A 215 9.49 17.56 -11.90
CA GLN A 215 10.61 17.60 -12.85
C GLN A 215 10.52 16.43 -13.84
N LEU A 216 10.26 15.21 -13.37
CA LEU A 216 10.06 14.04 -14.25
C LEU A 216 8.88 14.26 -15.21
N ARG A 217 7.77 14.77 -14.72
CA ARG A 217 6.59 15.08 -15.55
C ARG A 217 6.84 16.15 -16.59
N HIS A 218 7.53 17.25 -16.24
CA HIS A 218 7.92 18.29 -17.18
C HIS A 218 8.87 17.76 -18.26
N GLY A 219 9.71 16.79 -17.91
CA GLY A 219 10.58 16.08 -18.86
C GLY A 219 9.88 15.01 -19.69
N GLY A 220 8.55 14.82 -19.53
CA GLY A 220 7.80 13.78 -20.24
C GLY A 220 8.16 12.35 -19.80
N ILE A 221 8.79 12.17 -18.64
CA ILE A 221 9.27 10.89 -18.14
C ILE A 221 8.15 10.20 -17.36
N ALA A 222 7.46 9.26 -18.02
CA ALA A 222 6.38 8.49 -17.40
C ALA A 222 6.91 7.37 -16.49
N ARG A 223 8.11 6.84 -16.76
CA ARG A 223 8.75 5.80 -15.95
C ARG A 223 10.26 5.98 -15.95
N MET A 224 10.84 5.92 -14.77
CA MET A 224 12.28 5.82 -14.56
C MET A 224 12.54 4.84 -13.42
N ASP A 225 13.44 3.90 -13.63
CA ASP A 225 13.83 2.92 -12.63
C ASP A 225 15.36 2.77 -12.67
N THR A 226 16.02 3.34 -11.67
CA THR A 226 17.48 3.36 -11.54
C THR A 226 17.99 2.49 -10.40
N VAL A 227 17.09 1.84 -9.65
CA VAL A 227 17.48 0.92 -8.58
C VAL A 227 17.96 -0.39 -9.19
N PRO A 228 19.22 -0.78 -9.00
CA PRO A 228 19.73 -2.02 -9.60
C PRO A 228 19.04 -3.25 -9.01
N GLU A 229 18.87 -4.27 -9.83
CA GLU A 229 18.46 -5.59 -9.37
C GLU A 229 19.66 -6.36 -8.82
N ALA A 230 19.43 -7.20 -7.81
CA ALA A 230 20.43 -8.15 -7.34
C ALA A 230 20.77 -9.17 -8.43
N GLN A 231 21.98 -9.73 -8.41
CA GLN A 231 22.41 -10.78 -9.30
C GLN A 231 22.82 -12.03 -8.49
N PRO A 232 22.07 -13.13 -8.58
CA PRO A 232 20.82 -13.31 -9.33
C PRO A 232 19.65 -12.48 -8.75
N PRO A 233 18.57 -12.27 -9.54
CA PRO A 233 17.39 -11.56 -9.06
C PRO A 233 16.80 -12.22 -7.81
N LEU A 234 16.37 -11.39 -6.84
CA LEU A 234 15.72 -11.90 -5.64
C LEU A 234 14.32 -12.43 -5.95
N GLU A 235 13.91 -13.48 -5.24
CA GLU A 235 12.53 -13.94 -5.27
C GLU A 235 11.61 -12.77 -4.90
N SER A 236 10.60 -12.52 -5.74
CA SER A 236 9.65 -11.43 -5.55
C SER A 236 8.25 -12.01 -5.44
N ARG A 237 7.58 -11.62 -4.37
CA ARG A 237 6.15 -11.87 -4.14
C ARG A 237 5.49 -10.53 -3.83
N CYS A 238 4.19 -10.43 -4.12
CA CYS A 238 3.41 -9.25 -3.75
C CYS A 238 2.83 -9.33 -2.34
N ASP A 239 2.92 -10.48 -1.73
CA ASP A 239 2.51 -10.82 -0.37
C ASP A 239 3.55 -11.76 0.29
N PHE A 240 3.28 -12.21 1.50
CA PHE A 240 4.14 -13.14 2.26
C PHE A 240 3.65 -14.59 2.20
#